data_4d4b72432236fd619fb1ac17cd3d58ff
#
_entry.id   4d4b72432236fd619fb1ac17cd3d58ff
#
_cell.length_a   1.000
_cell.length_b   1.000
_cell.length_c   1.000
_cell.angle_alpha   90.00
_cell.angle_beta   90.00
_cell.angle_gamma   90.00
#
_symmetry.space_group_name_H-M   'P 1'
#
loop_
_entity.id
_entity.type
_entity.pdbx_description
1 polymer ?
#
loop_
_entity_poly.entity_id
_entity_poly.type
_entity_poly.pdbx_seq_one_letter_code
_entity_poly.pdbx_strand_id
1 'polypeptide(L)'
;PVVVDFWAEWCGPCRQLMPLLEKLAGEMKGAFCLVKVNVDALPEIAGAFGVQSIPFVVGMVQGQPVSHFAGLKQEAELREWLAGFLPSPAMEAWEKAQQHEADGQLAEAEVCYRKAAELEPDAAEFRIAHARVLIELNRDLEARELVEELEKRGYLEPEAEILKSQLEMRSQVEESGGVAEARRALEANPTDLNLKLLLA
;
A
#
# COMPACT_ATOMS: atom_id res chain seq x y z
N PRO A 1 13.78 3.97 0.28
CA PRO A 1 14.16 5.07 1.20
C PRO A 1 15.61 4.95 1.70
N VAL A 2 16.25 6.10 1.99
CA VAL A 2 17.60 6.18 2.55
C VAL A 2 17.57 7.07 3.80
N VAL A 3 18.26 6.66 4.84
CA VAL A 3 18.50 7.47 6.04
C VAL A 3 19.98 7.83 6.07
N VAL A 4 20.30 9.11 6.03
CA VAL A 4 21.66 9.63 6.05
C VAL A 4 21.97 10.19 7.43
N ASP A 5 22.93 9.59 8.14
CA ASP A 5 23.42 10.04 9.46
C ASP A 5 24.74 10.81 9.30
N PHE A 6 24.71 12.10 9.62
CA PHE A 6 25.88 12.97 9.61
C PHE A 6 26.50 12.97 11.01
N TRP A 7 27.74 12.51 11.09
CA TRP A 7 28.45 12.25 12.35
C TRP A 7 29.93 12.65 12.28
N ALA A 8 30.59 12.64 13.45
CA ALA A 8 32.06 12.74 13.56
C ALA A 8 32.55 11.94 14.77
N GLU A 9 33.85 11.57 14.82
CA GLU A 9 34.46 10.79 15.89
C GLU A 9 34.40 11.49 17.25
N TRP A 10 34.55 12.80 17.26
CA TRP A 10 34.50 13.63 18.47
C TRP A 10 33.07 13.88 18.99
N CYS A 11 32.04 13.53 18.24
CA CYS A 11 30.65 13.77 18.59
C CYS A 11 30.13 12.68 19.56
N GLY A 12 30.04 13.03 20.84
CA GLY A 12 29.50 12.14 21.88
C GLY A 12 28.07 11.67 21.64
N PRO A 13 27.13 12.60 21.35
CA PRO A 13 25.74 12.23 21.02
C PRO A 13 25.60 11.35 19.76
N CYS A 14 26.45 11.53 18.74
CA CYS A 14 26.45 10.68 17.54
C CYS A 14 26.77 9.23 17.87
N ARG A 15 27.71 8.99 18.79
CA ARG A 15 28.04 7.63 19.26
C ARG A 15 26.91 6.94 19.99
N GLN A 16 25.95 7.70 20.53
CA GLN A 16 24.74 7.13 21.17
C GLN A 16 23.63 6.88 20.15
N LEU A 17 23.48 7.76 19.15
CA LEU A 17 22.45 7.67 18.13
C LEU A 17 22.72 6.55 17.10
N MET A 18 23.96 6.42 16.64
CA MET A 18 24.37 5.49 15.59
C MET A 18 23.97 4.04 15.87
N PRO A 19 24.20 3.45 17.06
CA PRO A 19 23.77 2.09 17.35
C PRO A 19 22.25 1.90 17.30
N LEU A 20 21.47 2.93 17.64
CA LEU A 20 20.00 2.89 17.55
C LEU A 20 19.56 2.86 16.11
N LEU A 21 20.14 3.68 15.22
CA LEU A 21 19.85 3.66 13.79
C LEU A 21 20.25 2.34 13.13
N GLU A 22 21.42 1.79 13.49
CA GLU A 22 21.88 0.47 13.01
C GLU A 22 20.95 -0.66 13.47
N LYS A 23 20.52 -0.63 14.71
CA LYS A 23 19.54 -1.58 15.26
C LYS A 23 18.22 -1.51 14.47
N LEU A 24 17.68 -0.31 14.28
CA LEU A 24 16.43 -0.11 13.54
C LEU A 24 16.54 -0.54 12.07
N ALA A 25 17.65 -0.25 11.41
CA ALA A 25 17.90 -0.70 10.04
C ALA A 25 17.91 -2.24 9.95
N GLY A 26 18.52 -2.91 10.94
CA GLY A 26 18.51 -4.38 11.03
C GLY A 26 17.14 -4.97 11.31
N GLU A 27 16.37 -4.38 12.22
CA GLU A 27 15.02 -4.84 12.58
C GLU A 27 14.01 -4.67 11.45
N MET A 28 14.11 -3.55 10.72
CA MET A 28 13.20 -3.21 9.61
C MET A 28 13.59 -3.88 8.28
N LYS A 29 14.58 -4.78 8.27
CA LYS A 29 14.91 -5.73 7.17
C LYS A 29 14.94 -5.13 5.76
N GLY A 30 15.52 -3.94 5.61
CA GLY A 30 15.66 -3.30 4.31
C GLY A 30 14.57 -2.29 3.95
N ALA A 31 13.66 -1.95 4.87
CA ALA A 31 12.71 -0.86 4.66
C ALA A 31 13.42 0.47 4.35
N PHE A 32 14.66 0.64 4.80
CA PHE A 32 15.53 1.74 4.40
C PHE A 32 17.01 1.33 4.39
N CYS A 33 17.83 2.04 3.63
CA CYS A 33 19.28 1.94 3.65
C CYS A 33 19.86 3.00 4.59
N LEU A 34 20.68 2.59 5.58
CA LEU A 34 21.39 3.52 6.45
C LEU A 34 22.74 3.89 5.83
N VAL A 35 22.95 5.17 5.57
CA VAL A 35 24.20 5.74 5.08
C VAL A 35 24.81 6.64 6.15
N LYS A 36 26.09 6.46 6.48
CA LYS A 36 26.81 7.27 7.46
C LYS A 36 27.80 8.17 6.77
N VAL A 37 27.70 9.48 7.00
CA VAL A 37 28.55 10.51 6.42
C VAL A 37 29.37 11.19 7.52
N ASN A 38 30.67 10.98 7.53
CA ASN A 38 31.58 11.71 8.42
C ASN A 38 31.78 13.13 7.90
N VAL A 39 31.37 14.13 8.68
CA VAL A 39 31.41 15.54 8.27
C VAL A 39 32.84 16.10 8.12
N ASP A 40 33.81 15.51 8.84
CA ASP A 40 35.22 15.91 8.72
C ASP A 40 35.85 15.35 7.45
N ALA A 41 35.42 14.15 7.02
CA ALA A 41 35.93 13.53 5.80
C ALA A 41 35.22 14.04 4.53
N LEU A 42 33.93 14.40 4.64
CA LEU A 42 33.07 14.78 3.52
C LEU A 42 32.35 16.13 3.79
N PRO A 43 33.08 17.22 4.04
CA PRO A 43 32.50 18.53 4.38
C PRO A 43 31.63 19.11 3.27
N GLU A 44 31.93 18.81 2.01
CA GLU A 44 31.15 19.28 0.86
C GLU A 44 29.75 18.68 0.87
N ILE A 45 29.63 17.39 1.20
CA ILE A 45 28.33 16.71 1.31
C ILE A 45 27.56 17.29 2.49
N ALA A 46 28.18 17.42 3.66
CA ALA A 46 27.55 18.04 4.82
C ALA A 46 27.04 19.46 4.51
N GLY A 47 27.84 20.26 3.78
CA GLY A 47 27.47 21.60 3.32
C GLY A 47 26.29 21.59 2.35
N ALA A 48 26.24 20.65 1.40
CA ALA A 48 25.14 20.51 0.45
C ALA A 48 23.80 20.16 1.13
N PHE A 49 23.83 19.42 2.24
CA PHE A 49 22.66 19.11 3.07
C PHE A 49 22.36 20.19 4.13
N GLY A 50 23.16 21.27 4.19
CA GLY A 50 22.94 22.35 5.14
C GLY A 50 23.19 21.95 6.60
N VAL A 51 24.06 20.98 6.86
CA VAL A 51 24.37 20.50 8.21
C VAL A 51 25.07 21.58 9.02
N GLN A 52 24.41 22.11 10.05
CA GLN A 52 24.95 23.14 10.95
C GLN A 52 25.42 22.57 12.29
N SER A 53 24.89 21.43 12.70
CA SER A 53 25.23 20.74 13.94
C SER A 53 25.05 19.24 13.77
N ILE A 54 25.81 18.45 14.54
CA ILE A 54 25.70 16.98 14.54
C ILE A 54 25.35 16.45 15.94
N PRO A 55 24.65 15.28 16.03
CA PRO A 55 24.17 14.48 14.93
C PRO A 55 23.10 15.22 14.11
N PHE A 56 23.08 15.00 12.80
CA PHE A 56 22.04 15.46 11.89
C PHE A 56 21.64 14.29 11.00
N VAL A 57 20.35 14.01 10.94
CA VAL A 57 19.85 12.85 10.19
C VAL A 57 18.82 13.30 9.18
N VAL A 58 18.93 12.78 7.95
CA VAL A 58 18.03 13.10 6.83
C VAL A 58 17.39 11.83 6.31
N GLY A 59 16.06 11.84 6.21
CA GLY A 59 15.28 10.84 5.49
C GLY A 59 15.10 11.25 4.03
N MET A 60 15.38 10.33 3.12
CA MET A 60 15.28 10.55 1.68
C MET A 60 14.39 9.48 1.03
N VAL A 61 13.51 9.90 0.13
CA VAL A 61 12.68 9.03 -0.69
C VAL A 61 12.83 9.45 -2.16
N GLN A 62 13.08 8.49 -3.04
CA GLN A 62 13.30 8.73 -4.48
C GLN A 62 14.34 9.82 -4.79
N GLY A 63 15.42 9.85 -3.98
CA GLY A 63 16.51 10.81 -4.14
C GLY A 63 16.23 12.21 -3.62
N GLN A 64 15.07 12.46 -3.03
CA GLN A 64 14.70 13.77 -2.45
C GLN A 64 14.68 13.69 -0.92
N PRO A 65 15.19 14.73 -0.21
CA PRO A 65 15.04 14.83 1.22
C PRO A 65 13.57 15.11 1.58
N VAL A 66 13.00 14.26 2.43
CA VAL A 66 11.57 14.36 2.85
C VAL A 66 11.42 14.74 4.31
N SER A 67 12.42 14.44 5.16
CA SER A 67 12.41 14.75 6.58
C SER A 67 13.81 14.85 7.13
N HIS A 68 14.01 15.59 8.21
CA HIS A 68 15.28 15.63 8.92
C HIS A 68 15.09 15.98 10.39
N PHE A 69 16.10 15.67 11.20
CA PHE A 69 16.20 16.17 12.58
C PHE A 69 17.66 16.41 12.96
N ALA A 70 17.89 17.25 13.98
CA ALA A 70 19.17 17.47 14.61
C ALA A 70 19.15 17.06 16.09
N GLY A 71 20.29 16.58 16.58
CA GLY A 71 20.45 16.15 17.97
C GLY A 71 20.09 14.69 18.23
N LEU A 72 20.21 14.28 19.48
CA LEU A 72 19.93 12.92 19.95
C LEU A 72 18.41 12.70 20.05
N LYS A 73 17.93 11.57 19.53
CA LYS A 73 16.58 11.06 19.72
C LYS A 73 16.60 9.70 20.39
N GLN A 74 15.55 9.43 21.18
CA GLN A 74 15.32 8.10 21.76
C GLN A 74 14.73 7.15 20.71
N GLU A 75 14.83 5.85 20.95
CA GLU A 75 14.37 4.83 19.99
C GLU A 75 12.89 5.00 19.59
N ALA A 76 12.01 5.33 20.54
CA ALA A 76 10.59 5.55 20.26
C ALA A 76 10.38 6.72 19.27
N GLU A 77 11.08 7.84 19.48
CA GLU A 77 11.01 9.00 18.60
C GLU A 77 11.61 8.73 17.22
N LEU A 78 12.63 7.86 17.14
CA LEU A 78 13.21 7.43 15.86
C LEU A 78 12.23 6.57 15.08
N ARG A 79 11.53 5.65 15.75
CA ARG A 79 10.49 4.80 15.10
C ARG A 79 9.35 5.66 14.57
N GLU A 80 8.87 6.62 15.35
CA GLU A 80 7.83 7.56 14.91
C GLU A 80 8.31 8.41 13.71
N TRP A 81 9.54 8.93 13.78
CA TRP A 81 10.12 9.72 12.69
C TRP A 81 10.26 8.90 11.41
N LEU A 82 10.74 7.65 11.50
CA LEU A 82 10.86 6.73 10.37
C LEU A 82 9.49 6.39 9.78
N ALA A 83 8.49 6.11 10.62
CA ALA A 83 7.13 5.83 10.17
C ALA A 83 6.50 6.98 9.37
N GLY A 84 6.98 8.22 9.55
CA GLY A 84 6.49 9.38 8.82
C GLY A 84 6.83 9.41 7.32
N PHE A 85 7.75 8.56 6.85
CA PHE A 85 8.14 8.54 5.42
C PHE A 85 8.53 7.15 4.88
N LEU A 86 8.64 6.14 5.74
CA LEU A 86 8.81 4.77 5.28
C LEU A 86 7.44 4.20 4.84
N PRO A 87 7.43 3.37 3.80
CA PRO A 87 6.21 2.65 3.46
C PRO A 87 5.78 1.78 4.64
N SER A 88 4.48 1.82 4.94
CA SER A 88 3.91 0.92 5.94
C SER A 88 3.98 -0.53 5.44
N PRO A 89 3.93 -1.54 6.33
CA PRO A 89 3.82 -2.93 5.91
C PRO A 89 2.61 -3.20 5.02
N ALA A 90 1.55 -2.41 5.15
CA ALA A 90 0.39 -2.46 4.27
C ALA A 90 0.72 -1.94 2.86
N MET A 91 1.42 -0.81 2.76
CA MET A 91 1.91 -0.28 1.49
C MET A 91 2.88 -1.23 0.79
N GLU A 92 3.77 -1.89 1.52
CA GLU A 92 4.66 -2.91 0.93
C GLU A 92 3.87 -4.11 0.37
N ALA A 93 2.82 -4.53 1.07
CA ALA A 93 1.94 -5.60 0.59
C ALA A 93 1.15 -5.14 -0.65
N TRP A 94 0.66 -3.90 -0.64
CA TRP A 94 -0.01 -3.27 -1.77
C TRP A 94 0.86 -3.21 -3.03
N GLU A 95 2.09 -2.70 -2.92
CA GLU A 95 3.02 -2.63 -4.06
C GLU A 95 3.32 -4.01 -4.65
N LYS A 96 3.50 -5.03 -3.79
CA LYS A 96 3.67 -6.42 -4.24
C LYS A 96 2.43 -6.95 -4.96
N ALA A 97 1.23 -6.62 -4.44
CA ALA A 97 -0.02 -7.01 -5.08
C ALA A 97 -0.14 -6.41 -6.48
N GLN A 98 0.16 -5.12 -6.63
CA GLN A 98 0.15 -4.45 -7.94
C GLN A 98 1.16 -5.07 -8.92
N GLN A 99 2.34 -5.48 -8.45
CA GLN A 99 3.31 -6.17 -9.29
C GLN A 99 2.79 -7.53 -9.75
N HIS A 100 2.26 -8.36 -8.84
CA HIS A 100 1.66 -9.66 -9.19
C HIS A 100 0.49 -9.49 -10.17
N GLU A 101 -0.33 -8.47 -9.98
CA GLU A 101 -1.44 -8.17 -10.88
C GLU A 101 -0.93 -7.79 -12.29
N ALA A 102 0.09 -6.94 -12.39
CA ALA A 102 0.72 -6.58 -13.66
C ALA A 102 1.34 -7.79 -14.39
N ASP A 103 1.81 -8.79 -13.63
CA ASP A 103 2.36 -10.03 -14.15
C ASP A 103 1.26 -11.09 -14.46
N GLY A 104 -0.03 -10.75 -14.26
CA GLY A 104 -1.18 -11.64 -14.48
C GLY A 104 -1.36 -12.72 -13.41
N GLN A 105 -0.66 -12.61 -12.28
CA GLN A 105 -0.67 -13.53 -11.16
C GLN A 105 -1.76 -13.12 -10.16
N LEU A 106 -3.04 -13.24 -10.57
CA LEU A 106 -4.17 -12.74 -9.78
C LEU A 106 -4.33 -13.41 -8.41
N ALA A 107 -3.98 -14.69 -8.29
CA ALA A 107 -4.09 -15.41 -7.03
C ALA A 107 -3.04 -14.91 -6.00
N GLU A 108 -1.82 -14.62 -6.44
CA GLU A 108 -0.76 -14.03 -5.63
C GLU A 108 -1.06 -12.57 -5.28
N ALA A 109 -1.63 -11.81 -6.23
CA ALA A 109 -2.09 -10.45 -6.01
C ALA A 109 -3.18 -10.40 -4.92
N GLU A 110 -4.16 -11.32 -4.96
CA GLU A 110 -5.23 -11.45 -3.95
C GLU A 110 -4.65 -11.60 -2.55
N VAL A 111 -3.70 -12.52 -2.35
CA VAL A 111 -3.06 -12.74 -1.04
C VAL A 111 -2.39 -11.47 -0.51
N CYS A 112 -1.74 -10.72 -1.40
CA CYS A 112 -1.06 -9.49 -1.02
C CYS A 112 -2.04 -8.34 -0.73
N TYR A 113 -3.11 -8.16 -1.53
CA TYR A 113 -4.16 -7.16 -1.27
C TYR A 113 -4.92 -7.45 0.02
N ARG A 114 -5.27 -8.71 0.28
CA ARG A 114 -5.88 -9.13 1.54
C ARG A 114 -5.00 -8.75 2.72
N LYS A 115 -3.70 -9.05 2.64
CA LYS A 115 -2.73 -8.69 3.69
C LYS A 115 -2.65 -7.19 3.92
N ALA A 116 -2.69 -6.37 2.87
CA ALA A 116 -2.72 -4.91 2.99
C ALA A 116 -3.97 -4.45 3.74
N ALA A 117 -5.15 -4.98 3.38
CA ALA A 117 -6.42 -4.66 4.01
C ALA A 117 -6.51 -5.12 5.48
N GLU A 118 -5.88 -6.26 5.83
CA GLU A 118 -5.78 -6.73 7.22
C GLU A 118 -4.88 -5.85 8.08
N LEU A 119 -3.79 -5.32 7.52
CA LEU A 119 -2.83 -4.47 8.22
C LEU A 119 -3.35 -3.06 8.46
N GLU A 120 -4.11 -2.50 7.54
CA GLU A 120 -4.74 -1.17 7.65
C GLU A 120 -6.25 -1.27 7.34
N PRO A 121 -7.08 -1.74 8.30
CA PRO A 121 -8.50 -1.97 8.06
C PRO A 121 -9.32 -0.72 7.75
N ASP A 122 -8.83 0.46 8.14
CA ASP A 122 -9.51 1.73 7.90
C ASP A 122 -9.26 2.29 6.49
N ALA A 123 -8.24 1.80 5.78
CA ALA A 123 -7.92 2.18 4.42
C ALA A 123 -8.85 1.46 3.43
N ALA A 124 -9.85 2.19 2.92
CA ALA A 124 -10.86 1.64 2.02
C ALA A 124 -10.25 1.13 0.71
N GLU A 125 -9.23 1.82 0.19
CA GLU A 125 -8.56 1.50 -1.07
C GLU A 125 -8.01 0.06 -1.10
N PHE A 126 -7.51 -0.46 0.02
CA PHE A 126 -6.98 -1.82 0.09
C PHE A 126 -8.09 -2.88 -0.03
N ARG A 127 -9.24 -2.63 0.62
CA ARG A 127 -10.41 -3.52 0.54
C ARG A 127 -11.06 -3.47 -0.83
N ILE A 128 -11.14 -2.29 -1.44
CA ILE A 128 -11.69 -2.11 -2.80
C ILE A 128 -10.85 -2.90 -3.82
N ALA A 129 -9.52 -2.78 -3.76
CA ALA A 129 -8.66 -3.53 -4.66
C ALA A 129 -8.73 -5.04 -4.41
N HIS A 130 -8.82 -5.47 -3.14
CA HIS A 130 -9.02 -6.88 -2.80
C HIS A 130 -10.34 -7.39 -3.39
N ALA A 131 -11.47 -6.68 -3.20
CA ALA A 131 -12.76 -7.05 -3.77
C ALA A 131 -12.73 -7.11 -5.30
N ARG A 132 -12.05 -6.16 -5.97
CA ARG A 132 -11.88 -6.15 -7.42
C ARG A 132 -11.19 -7.41 -7.93
N VAL A 133 -10.06 -7.79 -7.32
CA VAL A 133 -9.31 -9.00 -7.71
C VAL A 133 -10.11 -10.27 -7.41
N LEU A 134 -10.90 -10.33 -6.34
CA LEU A 134 -11.81 -11.44 -6.07
C LEU A 134 -12.85 -11.61 -7.19
N ILE A 135 -13.40 -10.51 -7.69
CA ILE A 135 -14.33 -10.53 -8.83
C ILE A 135 -13.66 -11.09 -10.10
N GLU A 136 -12.42 -10.71 -10.36
CA GLU A 136 -11.64 -11.24 -11.50
C GLU A 136 -11.34 -12.74 -11.35
N LEU A 137 -11.18 -13.21 -10.12
CA LEU A 137 -11.01 -14.62 -9.77
C LEU A 137 -12.34 -15.40 -9.73
N ASN A 138 -13.49 -14.76 -10.04
CA ASN A 138 -14.86 -15.32 -9.92
C ASN A 138 -15.21 -15.78 -8.50
N ARG A 139 -14.67 -15.11 -7.48
CA ARG A 139 -14.98 -15.30 -6.05
C ARG A 139 -15.99 -14.25 -5.58
N ASP A 140 -17.11 -14.16 -6.27
CA ASP A 140 -18.10 -13.09 -6.15
C ASP A 140 -18.73 -13.00 -4.73
N LEU A 141 -18.88 -14.12 -4.02
CA LEU A 141 -19.42 -14.13 -2.65
C LEU A 141 -18.51 -13.37 -1.68
N GLU A 142 -17.20 -13.65 -1.73
CA GLU A 142 -16.21 -13.01 -0.86
C GLU A 142 -16.05 -11.51 -1.21
N ALA A 143 -16.10 -11.17 -2.49
CA ALA A 143 -16.08 -9.78 -2.94
C ALA A 143 -17.30 -9.01 -2.39
N ARG A 144 -18.48 -9.63 -2.39
CA ARG A 144 -19.71 -9.04 -1.86
C ARG A 144 -19.60 -8.75 -0.37
N GLU A 145 -19.07 -9.68 0.42
CA GLU A 145 -18.85 -9.47 1.85
C GLU A 145 -18.00 -8.25 2.13
N LEU A 146 -16.91 -8.05 1.37
CA LEU A 146 -16.05 -6.88 1.50
C LEU A 146 -16.76 -5.57 1.14
N VAL A 147 -17.55 -5.57 0.06
CA VAL A 147 -18.31 -4.38 -0.36
C VAL A 147 -19.39 -4.04 0.68
N GLU A 148 -20.07 -5.04 1.25
CA GLU A 148 -21.05 -4.84 2.32
C GLU A 148 -20.40 -4.29 3.61
N GLU A 149 -19.19 -4.72 3.93
CA GLU A 149 -18.42 -4.17 5.05
C GLU A 149 -18.06 -2.69 4.82
N LEU A 150 -17.67 -2.32 3.60
CA LEU A 150 -17.41 -0.92 3.24
C LEU A 150 -18.69 -0.08 3.37
N GLU A 151 -19.83 -0.58 2.92
CA GLU A 151 -21.11 0.13 2.98
C GLU A 151 -21.57 0.39 4.44
N LYS A 152 -21.31 -0.54 5.36
CA LYS A 152 -21.63 -0.39 6.80
C LYS A 152 -20.91 0.78 7.47
N ARG A 153 -19.87 1.33 6.85
CA ARG A 153 -19.14 2.53 7.34
C ARG A 153 -19.94 3.83 7.16
N GLY A 154 -21.05 3.78 6.41
CA GLY A 154 -21.95 4.90 6.17
C GLY A 154 -21.62 5.76 4.95
N TYR A 155 -20.55 5.48 4.26
CA TYR A 155 -20.17 6.05 2.96
C TYR A 155 -19.54 4.95 2.12
N LEU A 156 -19.92 4.85 0.87
CA LEU A 156 -19.33 3.93 -0.09
C LEU A 156 -18.57 4.74 -1.16
N GLU A 157 -17.31 4.44 -1.34
CA GLU A 157 -16.47 5.07 -2.33
C GLU A 157 -16.97 4.77 -3.76
N PRO A 158 -16.82 5.68 -4.73
CA PRO A 158 -17.34 5.50 -6.10
C PRO A 158 -16.86 4.21 -6.77
N GLU A 159 -15.60 3.81 -6.52
CA GLU A 159 -15.03 2.57 -7.02
C GLU A 159 -15.74 1.34 -6.43
N ALA A 160 -16.09 1.37 -5.15
CA ALA A 160 -16.82 0.29 -4.50
C ALA A 160 -18.29 0.22 -4.96
N GLU A 161 -18.93 1.37 -5.30
CA GLU A 161 -20.25 1.41 -5.92
C GLU A 161 -20.26 0.70 -7.29
N ILE A 162 -19.20 0.88 -8.08
CA ILE A 162 -19.03 0.19 -9.36
C ILE A 162 -18.94 -1.32 -9.15
N LEU A 163 -18.12 -1.77 -8.18
CA LEU A 163 -17.99 -3.19 -7.86
C LEU A 163 -19.31 -3.79 -7.36
N LYS A 164 -20.06 -3.07 -6.54
CA LYS A 164 -21.39 -3.46 -6.08
C LYS A 164 -22.33 -3.69 -7.25
N SER A 165 -22.42 -2.73 -8.15
CA SER A 165 -23.25 -2.83 -9.36
C SER A 165 -22.84 -4.00 -10.26
N GLN A 166 -21.54 -4.26 -10.40
CA GLN A 166 -21.03 -5.39 -11.14
C GLN A 166 -21.44 -6.74 -10.52
N LEU A 167 -21.34 -6.85 -9.18
CA LEU A 167 -21.74 -8.05 -8.45
C LEU A 167 -23.27 -8.29 -8.52
N GLU A 168 -24.08 -7.23 -8.47
CA GLU A 168 -25.52 -7.32 -8.63
C GLU A 168 -25.91 -7.83 -10.03
N MET A 169 -25.26 -7.29 -11.09
CA MET A 169 -25.48 -7.79 -12.45
C MET A 169 -25.11 -9.26 -12.61
N ARG A 170 -23.97 -9.70 -12.05
CA ARG A 170 -23.56 -11.11 -12.10
C ARG A 170 -24.56 -12.02 -11.39
N SER A 171 -25.07 -11.62 -10.22
CA SER A 171 -26.11 -12.37 -9.50
C SER A 171 -27.39 -12.52 -10.31
N GLN A 172 -27.84 -11.44 -10.97
CA GLN A 172 -29.04 -11.49 -11.82
C GLN A 172 -28.87 -12.45 -13.00
N VAL A 173 -27.65 -12.50 -13.58
CA VAL A 173 -27.33 -13.45 -14.66
C VAL A 173 -27.40 -14.88 -14.14
N GLU A 174 -26.86 -15.16 -12.98
CA GLU A 174 -26.89 -16.49 -12.35
C GLU A 174 -28.33 -16.91 -12.01
N GLU A 175 -29.12 -16.02 -11.40
CA GLU A 175 -30.52 -16.26 -11.05
C GLU A 175 -31.43 -16.48 -12.27
N SER A 176 -31.09 -15.86 -13.41
CA SER A 176 -31.80 -16.05 -14.69
C SER A 176 -31.39 -17.32 -15.45
N GLY A 177 -30.67 -18.25 -14.80
CA GLY A 177 -30.24 -19.52 -15.41
C GLY A 177 -28.95 -19.41 -16.24
N GLY A 178 -28.22 -18.31 -16.07
CA GLY A 178 -26.95 -18.03 -16.75
C GLY A 178 -27.12 -17.60 -18.19
N VAL A 179 -25.99 -17.27 -18.83
CA VAL A 179 -25.94 -16.75 -20.22
C VAL A 179 -26.64 -17.67 -21.24
N ALA A 180 -26.64 -18.98 -21.01
CA ALA A 180 -27.28 -19.95 -21.91
C ALA A 180 -28.81 -19.86 -21.87
N GLU A 181 -29.39 -19.64 -20.71
CA GLU A 181 -30.85 -19.53 -20.52
C GLU A 181 -31.34 -18.13 -20.93
N ALA A 182 -30.55 -17.09 -20.59
CA ALA A 182 -30.79 -15.73 -21.07
C ALA A 182 -30.77 -15.64 -22.62
N ARG A 183 -29.86 -16.35 -23.30
CA ARG A 183 -29.87 -16.46 -24.77
C ARG A 183 -31.11 -17.15 -25.32
N ARG A 184 -31.53 -18.28 -24.71
CA ARG A 184 -32.78 -18.98 -25.09
C ARG A 184 -34.00 -18.11 -24.85
N ALA A 185 -34.07 -17.39 -23.74
CA ALA A 185 -35.14 -16.46 -23.41
C ALA A 185 -35.17 -15.28 -24.42
N LEU A 186 -34.01 -14.75 -24.84
CA LEU A 186 -33.92 -13.71 -25.86
C LEU A 186 -34.34 -14.21 -27.26
N GLU A 187 -34.04 -15.46 -27.60
CA GLU A 187 -34.53 -16.09 -28.85
C GLU A 187 -36.06 -16.20 -28.84
N ALA A 188 -36.67 -16.49 -27.68
CA ALA A 188 -38.11 -16.56 -27.49
C ALA A 188 -38.77 -15.15 -27.47
N ASN A 189 -38.04 -14.14 -26.95
CA ASN A 189 -38.51 -12.74 -26.89
C ASN A 189 -37.43 -11.75 -27.35
N PRO A 190 -37.26 -11.55 -28.67
CA PRO A 190 -36.16 -10.72 -29.19
C PRO A 190 -36.23 -9.23 -28.87
N THR A 191 -37.34 -8.76 -28.30
CA THR A 191 -37.56 -7.35 -27.96
C THR A 191 -37.24 -7.03 -26.48
N ASP A 192 -36.91 -8.01 -25.68
CA ASP A 192 -36.59 -7.80 -24.27
C ASP A 192 -35.24 -7.09 -24.10
N LEU A 193 -35.33 -5.80 -23.70
CA LEU A 193 -34.18 -4.91 -23.52
C LEU A 193 -33.32 -5.32 -22.32
N ASN A 194 -33.92 -5.89 -21.29
CA ASN A 194 -33.18 -6.32 -20.10
C ASN A 194 -32.29 -7.53 -20.41
N LEU A 195 -32.83 -8.53 -21.18
CA LEU A 195 -32.04 -9.66 -21.64
C LEU A 195 -30.92 -9.27 -22.60
N LYS A 196 -31.14 -8.25 -23.45
CA LYS A 196 -30.07 -7.71 -24.34
C LYS A 196 -28.96 -7.05 -23.53
N LEU A 197 -29.32 -6.28 -22.50
CA LEU A 197 -28.34 -5.63 -21.60
C LEU A 197 -27.53 -6.66 -20.82
N LEU A 198 -28.15 -7.76 -20.42
CA LEU A 198 -27.57 -8.86 -19.66
C LEU A 198 -26.55 -9.68 -20.48
N LEU A 199 -26.64 -9.64 -21.82
CA LEU A 199 -25.81 -10.40 -22.77
C LEU A 199 -24.78 -9.52 -23.50
N ALA A 200 -24.78 -8.20 -23.26
CA ALA A 200 -23.85 -7.24 -23.84
C ALA A 200 -22.55 -7.15 -23.04
#